data_c296f0fd03db07c7d3f69d0af33e3378
#
_entry.id   c296f0fd03db07c7d3f69d0af33e3378
#
_cell.length_a   1.000
_cell.length_b   1.000
_cell.length_c   1.000
_cell.angle_alpha   90.00
_cell.angle_beta   90.00
_cell.angle_gamma   90.00
#
_symmetry.space_group_name_H-M   'P 1'
#
loop_
_entity.id
_entity.type
_entity.pdbx_description
1 polymer ?
#
loop_
_entity_poly.entity_id
_entity_poly.type
_entity_poly.pdbx_seq_one_letter_code
_entity_poly.pdbx_strand_id
1 'polypeptide(L)'
;MARPPDPGIRASLCDQAVDYVLSHGVGDLTLRPLARVLKTNARMLIYHFGSREGLMREILSRIREREDARIKSWFRSGENPRPMSQFLRWFWKRSTAPRRRPALRLLFELYALALRNPRAYPGVLEDPLAYWQKLTERAGIPLKPDAVEATLLLAATRGLLLDLCATGDRVRVEGAMEALAQFVEWRAAKNDGA
;
A
#
# COMPACT_ATOMS: atom_id res chain seq x y z
N MET A 1 -28.02 22.81 -19.59
CA MET A 1 -26.72 22.42 -19.02
C MET A 1 -26.96 21.39 -17.92
N ALA A 2 -26.29 20.23 -17.92
CA ALA A 2 -26.43 19.27 -16.83
C ALA A 2 -25.79 19.86 -15.56
N ARG A 3 -26.47 19.72 -14.41
CA ARG A 3 -25.96 20.14 -13.10
C ARG A 3 -24.65 19.40 -12.82
N PRO A 4 -23.57 20.09 -12.37
CA PRO A 4 -22.31 19.43 -12.02
C PRO A 4 -22.54 18.38 -10.93
N PRO A 5 -21.74 17.30 -10.90
CA PRO A 5 -21.83 16.26 -9.88
C PRO A 5 -21.66 16.85 -8.48
N ASP A 6 -22.49 16.42 -7.53
CA ASP A 6 -22.37 16.78 -6.12
C ASP A 6 -21.07 16.18 -5.55
N PRO A 7 -20.12 17.01 -5.02
CA PRO A 7 -18.86 16.55 -4.48
C PRO A 7 -19.02 15.59 -3.29
N GLY A 8 -20.04 15.78 -2.44
CA GLY A 8 -20.31 14.93 -1.30
C GLY A 8 -20.75 13.52 -1.71
N ILE A 9 -21.64 13.44 -2.69
CA ILE A 9 -22.09 12.14 -3.25
C ILE A 9 -20.91 11.44 -3.93
N ARG A 10 -20.11 12.16 -4.73
CA ARG A 10 -18.93 11.62 -5.39
C ARG A 10 -17.93 11.04 -4.38
N ALA A 11 -17.62 11.77 -3.31
CA ALA A 11 -16.71 11.31 -2.26
C ALA A 11 -17.24 10.05 -1.57
N SER A 12 -18.51 10.03 -1.19
CA SER A 12 -19.16 8.87 -0.57
C SER A 12 -19.13 7.63 -1.47
N LEU A 13 -19.45 7.78 -2.76
CA LEU A 13 -19.37 6.69 -3.73
C LEU A 13 -17.92 6.17 -3.89
N CYS A 14 -16.93 7.07 -3.89
CA CYS A 14 -15.53 6.69 -3.95
C CYS A 14 -15.10 5.90 -2.71
N ASP A 15 -15.46 6.35 -1.50
CA ASP A 15 -15.14 5.66 -0.25
C ASP A 15 -15.75 4.25 -0.22
N GLN A 16 -17.02 4.10 -0.60
CA GLN A 16 -17.67 2.80 -0.70
C GLN A 16 -17.03 1.90 -1.78
N ALA A 17 -16.59 2.47 -2.90
CA ALA A 17 -15.89 1.73 -3.94
C ALA A 17 -14.53 1.23 -3.45
N VAL A 18 -13.80 2.00 -2.64
CA VAL A 18 -12.56 1.56 -1.98
C VAL A 18 -12.84 0.38 -1.05
N ASP A 19 -13.88 0.46 -0.22
CA ASP A 19 -14.24 -0.63 0.69
C ASP A 19 -14.64 -1.91 -0.08
N TYR A 20 -15.31 -1.74 -1.22
CA TYR A 20 -15.61 -2.85 -2.13
C TYR A 20 -14.33 -3.51 -2.68
N VAL A 21 -13.38 -2.73 -3.22
CA VAL A 21 -12.16 -3.31 -3.80
C VAL A 21 -11.22 -3.90 -2.74
N LEU A 22 -11.23 -3.39 -1.51
CA LEU A 22 -10.50 -4.00 -0.40
C LEU A 22 -11.03 -5.40 -0.05
N SER A 23 -12.32 -5.64 -0.23
CA SER A 23 -12.94 -6.92 0.10
C SER A 23 -13.02 -7.90 -1.07
N HIS A 24 -13.13 -7.40 -2.32
CA HIS A 24 -13.37 -8.22 -3.52
C HIS A 24 -12.21 -8.21 -4.52
N GLY A 25 -11.21 -7.32 -4.34
CA GLY A 25 -10.17 -7.10 -5.35
C GLY A 25 -10.61 -6.18 -6.49
N VAL A 26 -9.72 -5.99 -7.47
CA VAL A 26 -9.96 -5.12 -8.64
C VAL A 26 -9.96 -5.86 -9.97
N GLY A 27 -9.50 -7.12 -10.03
CA GLY A 27 -9.37 -7.89 -11.28
C GLY A 27 -10.66 -7.96 -12.07
N ASP A 28 -11.74 -8.30 -11.39
CA ASP A 28 -13.08 -8.43 -11.98
C ASP A 28 -13.97 -7.20 -11.77
N LEU A 29 -13.37 -6.05 -11.43
CA LEU A 29 -14.11 -4.83 -11.18
C LEU A 29 -14.84 -4.36 -12.45
N THR A 30 -16.15 -4.52 -12.46
CA THR A 30 -17.03 -3.98 -13.49
C THR A 30 -18.06 -3.05 -12.88
N LEU A 31 -18.52 -2.06 -13.69
CA LEU A 31 -19.41 -1.01 -13.17
C LEU A 31 -20.76 -1.53 -12.68
N ARG A 32 -21.31 -2.59 -13.30
CA ARG A 32 -22.63 -3.12 -12.92
C ARG A 32 -22.66 -3.78 -11.53
N PRO A 33 -21.80 -4.74 -11.20
CA PRO A 33 -21.69 -5.30 -9.85
C PRO A 33 -21.40 -4.24 -8.80
N LEU A 34 -20.42 -3.36 -9.06
CA LEU A 34 -20.08 -2.27 -8.16
C LEU A 34 -21.30 -1.37 -7.90
N ALA A 35 -21.98 -0.89 -8.94
CA ALA A 35 -23.13 -0.01 -8.81
C ALA A 35 -24.26 -0.65 -7.99
N ARG A 36 -24.47 -1.97 -8.11
CA ARG A 36 -25.45 -2.70 -7.29
C ARG A 36 -25.11 -2.65 -5.81
N VAL A 37 -23.85 -2.88 -5.45
CA VAL A 37 -23.38 -2.82 -4.06
C VAL A 37 -23.47 -1.39 -3.51
N LEU A 38 -23.15 -0.38 -4.32
CA LEU A 38 -23.22 1.03 -3.95
C LEU A 38 -24.66 1.59 -3.97
N LYS A 39 -25.67 0.76 -4.21
CA LYS A 39 -27.09 1.15 -4.31
C LYS A 39 -27.34 2.29 -5.32
N THR A 40 -26.64 2.23 -6.46
CA THR A 40 -26.72 3.18 -7.56
C THR A 40 -26.79 2.41 -8.90
N ASN A 41 -26.54 3.06 -10.01
CA ASN A 41 -26.47 2.43 -11.32
C ASN A 41 -25.19 2.84 -12.07
N ALA A 42 -24.82 2.06 -13.10
CA ALA A 42 -23.60 2.29 -13.86
C ALA A 42 -23.56 3.67 -14.54
N ARG A 43 -24.72 4.21 -14.96
CA ARG A 43 -24.82 5.54 -15.57
C ARG A 43 -24.46 6.63 -14.56
N MET A 44 -24.90 6.51 -13.30
CA MET A 44 -24.53 7.43 -12.23
C MET A 44 -23.05 7.38 -11.89
N LEU A 45 -22.43 6.19 -11.89
CA LEU A 45 -20.98 6.09 -11.73
C LEU A 45 -20.23 6.81 -12.85
N ILE A 46 -20.66 6.63 -14.12
CA ILE A 46 -20.07 7.37 -15.24
C ILE A 46 -20.33 8.88 -15.11
N TYR A 47 -21.51 9.30 -14.67
CA TYR A 47 -21.82 10.70 -14.44
C TYR A 47 -20.86 11.34 -13.42
N HIS A 48 -20.58 10.66 -12.29
CA HIS A 48 -19.70 11.20 -11.24
C HIS A 48 -18.21 11.08 -11.58
N PHE A 49 -17.77 10.05 -12.29
CA PHE A 49 -16.34 9.75 -12.49
C PHE A 49 -15.88 9.87 -13.96
N GLY A 50 -16.79 10.16 -14.89
CA GLY A 50 -16.52 10.33 -16.31
C GLY A 50 -16.38 9.02 -17.07
N SER A 51 -15.59 8.08 -16.56
CA SER A 51 -15.34 6.76 -17.17
C SER A 51 -15.00 5.72 -16.10
N ARG A 52 -14.88 4.43 -16.51
CA ARG A 52 -14.36 3.37 -15.66
C ARG A 52 -12.92 3.67 -15.21
N GLU A 53 -12.11 4.18 -16.11
CA GLU A 53 -10.72 4.58 -15.85
C GLU A 53 -10.67 5.79 -14.89
N GLY A 54 -11.61 6.74 -15.03
CA GLY A 54 -11.77 7.87 -14.10
C GLY A 54 -12.10 7.39 -12.69
N LEU A 55 -13.06 6.47 -12.56
CA LEU A 55 -13.39 5.84 -11.28
C LEU A 55 -12.18 5.10 -10.69
N MET A 56 -11.44 4.34 -11.49
CA MET A 56 -10.24 3.63 -11.02
C MET A 56 -9.18 4.60 -10.48
N ARG A 57 -8.92 5.71 -11.18
CA ARG A 57 -7.99 6.75 -10.69
C ARG A 57 -8.40 7.32 -9.34
N GLU A 58 -9.69 7.60 -9.15
CA GLU A 58 -10.20 8.11 -7.87
C GLU A 58 -10.06 7.07 -6.75
N ILE A 59 -10.37 5.79 -7.03
CA ILE A 59 -10.18 4.69 -6.08
C ILE A 59 -8.72 4.59 -5.66
N LEU A 60 -7.78 4.59 -6.62
CA LEU A 60 -6.35 4.52 -6.34
C LEU A 60 -5.84 5.74 -5.54
N SER A 61 -6.33 6.94 -5.87
CA SER A 61 -6.01 8.16 -5.12
C SER A 61 -6.50 8.04 -3.68
N ARG A 62 -7.74 7.63 -3.48
CA ARG A 62 -8.34 7.47 -2.15
C ARG A 62 -7.65 6.39 -1.31
N ILE A 63 -7.23 5.28 -1.93
CA ILE A 63 -6.43 4.25 -1.26
C ILE A 63 -5.10 4.86 -0.77
N ARG A 64 -4.39 5.62 -1.60
CA ARG A 64 -3.15 6.30 -1.20
C ARG A 64 -3.36 7.28 -0.04
N GLU A 65 -4.40 8.10 -0.11
CA GLU A 65 -4.76 9.03 0.96
C GLU A 65 -5.02 8.31 2.30
N ARG A 66 -5.79 7.21 2.26
CA ARG A 66 -6.06 6.38 3.45
C ARG A 66 -4.78 5.74 4.00
N GLU A 67 -3.87 5.27 3.13
CA GLU A 67 -2.58 4.72 3.53
C GLU A 67 -1.68 5.79 4.16
N ASP A 68 -1.59 6.97 3.56
CA ASP A 68 -0.82 8.10 4.09
C ASP A 68 -1.34 8.55 5.47
N ALA A 69 -2.65 8.67 5.62
CA ALA A 69 -3.27 9.00 6.90
C ALA A 69 -2.98 7.94 7.96
N ARG A 70 -3.02 6.67 7.59
CA ARG A 70 -2.69 5.55 8.47
C ARG A 70 -1.23 5.55 8.89
N ILE A 71 -0.31 5.77 7.96
CA ILE A 71 1.11 5.88 8.26
C ILE A 71 1.37 7.05 9.22
N LYS A 72 0.78 8.22 8.94
CA LYS A 72 0.85 9.35 9.87
C LYS A 72 0.35 8.98 11.28
N SER A 73 -0.69 8.14 11.38
CA SER A 73 -1.20 7.67 12.66
C SER A 73 -0.23 6.76 13.41
N TRP A 74 0.59 5.99 12.72
CA TRP A 74 1.59 5.12 13.35
C TRP A 74 2.64 5.89 14.13
N PHE A 75 3.04 7.06 13.63
CA PHE A 75 4.05 7.90 14.25
C PHE A 75 3.49 8.86 15.32
N ARG A 76 2.17 9.01 15.43
CA ARG A 76 1.54 9.84 16.46
C ARG A 76 1.64 9.25 17.88
N SER A 77 1.87 7.97 18.01
CA SER A 77 2.01 7.27 19.29
C SER A 77 3.34 7.55 20.00
N GLY A 78 4.23 8.35 19.41
CA GLY A 78 5.55 8.66 19.97
C GLY A 78 6.56 7.51 19.85
N GLU A 79 6.18 6.40 19.23
CA GLU A 79 7.12 5.33 18.93
C GLU A 79 8.19 5.80 17.94
N ASN A 80 9.45 5.63 18.33
CA ASN A 80 10.60 5.96 17.49
C ASN A 80 11.44 4.70 17.25
N PRO A 81 11.09 3.88 16.26
CA PRO A 81 11.74 2.60 16.02
C PRO A 81 13.11 2.77 15.36
N ARG A 82 14.13 3.12 16.15
CA ARG A 82 15.54 3.18 15.74
C ARG A 82 16.33 2.09 16.47
N PRO A 83 17.35 1.51 15.86
CA PRO A 83 17.87 1.68 14.49
C PRO A 83 17.00 1.00 13.41
N MET A 84 17.53 0.88 12.18
CA MET A 84 16.81 0.31 11.01
C MET A 84 16.24 -1.09 11.28
N SER A 85 16.94 -1.92 12.02
CA SER A 85 16.45 -3.27 12.38
C SER A 85 15.19 -3.23 13.24
N GLN A 86 15.11 -2.30 14.19
CA GLN A 86 13.89 -2.08 14.98
C GLN A 86 12.75 -1.52 14.12
N PHE A 87 13.09 -0.64 13.17
CA PHE A 87 12.12 -0.14 12.19
C PHE A 87 11.54 -1.27 11.34
N LEU A 88 12.36 -2.19 10.85
CA LEU A 88 11.91 -3.35 10.08
C LEU A 88 10.94 -4.22 10.88
N ARG A 89 11.26 -4.56 12.12
CA ARG A 89 10.39 -5.33 13.03
C ARG A 89 9.07 -4.59 13.31
N TRP A 90 9.14 -3.31 13.60
CA TRP A 90 8.01 -2.44 13.85
C TRP A 90 7.09 -2.32 12.63
N PHE A 91 7.67 -2.05 11.45
CA PHE A 91 6.95 -1.97 10.17
C PHE A 91 6.27 -3.31 9.83
N TRP A 92 7.00 -4.42 10.00
CA TRP A 92 6.50 -5.76 9.78
C TRP A 92 5.26 -6.07 10.62
N LYS A 93 5.35 -5.89 11.93
CA LYS A 93 4.25 -6.09 12.88
C LYS A 93 2.99 -5.31 12.47
N ARG A 94 3.16 -4.06 12.03
CA ARG A 94 2.04 -3.20 11.63
C ARG A 94 1.47 -3.59 10.28
N SER A 95 2.31 -3.94 9.32
CA SER A 95 1.92 -4.32 7.97
C SER A 95 1.23 -5.68 7.91
N THR A 96 1.63 -6.63 8.76
CA THR A 96 1.10 -7.99 8.79
C THR A 96 -0.04 -8.21 9.79
N ALA A 97 -0.51 -7.17 10.45
CA ALA A 97 -1.68 -7.25 11.33
C ALA A 97 -2.88 -7.85 10.57
N PRO A 98 -3.70 -8.73 11.18
CA PRO A 98 -4.80 -9.44 10.50
C PRO A 98 -5.73 -8.52 9.68
N ARG A 99 -6.04 -7.35 10.23
CA ARG A 99 -6.87 -6.31 9.55
C ARG A 99 -6.23 -5.74 8.28
N ARG A 100 -4.94 -5.96 8.05
CA ARG A 100 -4.18 -5.48 6.87
C ARG A 100 -4.18 -6.47 5.71
N ARG A 101 -4.57 -7.71 5.95
CA ARG A 101 -4.55 -8.77 4.94
C ARG A 101 -5.27 -8.41 3.63
N PRO A 102 -6.48 -7.80 3.67
CA PRO A 102 -7.14 -7.36 2.43
C PRO A 102 -6.33 -6.32 1.66
N ALA A 103 -5.75 -5.33 2.36
CA ALA A 103 -4.95 -4.28 1.71
C ALA A 103 -3.64 -4.81 1.12
N LEU A 104 -2.99 -5.80 1.77
CA LEU A 104 -1.80 -6.47 1.21
C LEU A 104 -2.14 -7.26 -0.05
N ARG A 105 -3.24 -8.02 -0.06
CA ARG A 105 -3.70 -8.73 -1.25
C ARG A 105 -3.98 -7.77 -2.39
N LEU A 106 -4.70 -6.70 -2.12
CA LEU A 106 -5.00 -5.66 -3.11
C LEU A 106 -3.73 -5.01 -3.65
N LEU A 107 -2.71 -4.77 -2.81
CA LEU A 107 -1.42 -4.24 -3.23
C LEU A 107 -0.79 -5.12 -4.32
N PHE A 108 -0.67 -6.44 -4.06
CA PHE A 108 -0.04 -7.36 -5.02
C PHE A 108 -0.88 -7.59 -6.27
N GLU A 109 -2.20 -7.60 -6.15
CA GLU A 109 -3.11 -7.64 -7.29
C GLU A 109 -2.91 -6.40 -8.18
N LEU A 110 -2.87 -5.21 -7.59
CA LEU A 110 -2.61 -3.96 -8.30
C LEU A 110 -1.25 -3.95 -8.99
N TYR A 111 -0.20 -4.50 -8.35
CA TYR A 111 1.12 -4.66 -8.99
C TYR A 111 1.03 -5.54 -10.23
N ALA A 112 0.40 -6.70 -10.13
CA ALA A 112 0.26 -7.62 -11.26
C ALA A 112 -0.53 -6.98 -12.43
N LEU A 113 -1.60 -6.27 -12.12
CA LEU A 113 -2.43 -5.58 -13.11
C LEU A 113 -1.70 -4.39 -13.74
N ALA A 114 -0.97 -3.61 -12.94
CA ALA A 114 -0.21 -2.45 -13.42
C ALA A 114 0.98 -2.87 -14.32
N LEU A 115 1.64 -4.00 -14.03
CA LEU A 115 2.68 -4.57 -14.90
C LEU A 115 2.12 -4.94 -16.29
N ARG A 116 0.87 -5.38 -16.36
CA ARG A 116 0.21 -5.72 -17.64
C ARG A 116 -0.32 -4.49 -18.37
N ASN A 117 -0.82 -3.50 -17.65
CA ASN A 117 -1.38 -2.27 -18.23
C ASN A 117 -1.11 -1.05 -17.31
N PRO A 118 0.10 -0.46 -17.37
CA PRO A 118 0.47 0.66 -16.50
C PRO A 118 -0.45 1.87 -16.62
N ARG A 119 -0.96 2.13 -17.83
CA ARG A 119 -1.84 3.29 -18.10
C ARG A 119 -3.20 3.19 -17.38
N ALA A 120 -3.68 1.97 -17.15
CA ALA A 120 -4.95 1.74 -16.44
C ALA A 120 -4.82 1.91 -14.91
N TYR A 121 -3.59 1.81 -14.37
CA TYR A 121 -3.30 1.84 -12.94
C TYR A 121 -2.20 2.86 -12.60
N PRO A 122 -2.44 4.16 -12.84
CA PRO A 122 -1.44 5.20 -12.63
C PRO A 122 -1.03 5.29 -11.16
N GLY A 123 0.25 5.51 -10.90
CA GLY A 123 0.83 5.65 -9.56
C GLY A 123 1.10 4.35 -8.81
N VAL A 124 0.70 3.19 -9.34
CA VAL A 124 0.91 1.90 -8.67
C VAL A 124 2.37 1.46 -8.73
N LEU A 125 3.03 1.69 -9.87
CA LEU A 125 4.44 1.35 -10.11
C LEU A 125 5.40 2.54 -9.93
N GLU A 126 4.85 3.74 -9.66
CA GLU A 126 5.64 4.96 -9.50
C GLU A 126 6.39 4.94 -8.17
N ASP A 127 7.66 5.22 -8.28
CA ASP A 127 8.66 5.44 -7.23
C ASP A 127 8.40 4.72 -5.88
N PRO A 128 8.56 3.39 -5.86
CA PRO A 128 8.41 2.62 -4.63
C PRO A 128 9.45 2.98 -3.56
N LEU A 129 10.60 3.52 -3.97
CA LEU A 129 11.64 3.99 -3.04
C LEU A 129 11.22 5.27 -2.31
N ALA A 130 10.60 6.24 -2.99
CA ALA A 130 10.12 7.46 -2.36
C ALA A 130 9.14 7.19 -1.21
N TYR A 131 8.28 6.19 -1.36
CA TYR A 131 7.39 5.77 -0.27
C TYR A 131 8.18 5.24 0.93
N TRP A 132 9.18 4.40 0.68
CA TRP A 132 10.02 3.82 1.72
C TRP A 132 10.88 4.88 2.41
N GLN A 133 11.47 5.81 1.65
CA GLN A 133 12.21 6.94 2.15
C GLN A 133 11.37 7.82 3.09
N LYS A 134 10.17 8.21 2.67
CA LYS A 134 9.23 8.97 3.53
C LYS A 134 8.91 8.26 4.85
N LEU A 135 8.81 6.92 4.83
CA LEU A 135 8.58 6.13 6.04
C LEU A 135 9.79 6.18 6.98
N THR A 136 10.99 5.96 6.46
CA THR A 136 12.21 5.93 7.24
C THR A 136 12.61 7.32 7.74
N GLU A 137 12.41 8.36 6.94
CA GLU A 137 12.57 9.76 7.36
C GLU A 137 11.67 10.09 8.57
N ARG A 138 10.41 9.68 8.52
CA ARG A 138 9.47 9.86 9.66
C ARG A 138 9.89 9.08 10.90
N ALA A 139 10.55 7.95 10.73
CA ALA A 139 11.16 7.19 11.81
C ALA A 139 12.47 7.83 12.28
N GLY A 140 12.93 8.92 11.63
CA GLY A 140 14.22 9.57 11.89
C GLY A 140 15.42 8.71 11.52
N ILE A 141 15.25 7.83 10.54
CA ILE A 141 16.29 6.98 9.93
C ILE A 141 16.37 7.38 8.45
N PRO A 142 17.03 8.50 8.12
CA PRO A 142 17.19 8.88 6.73
C PRO A 142 17.99 7.78 6.02
N LEU A 143 17.35 7.10 5.09
CA LEU A 143 18.09 6.29 4.13
C LEU A 143 18.88 7.25 3.25
N LYS A 144 20.20 7.10 3.25
CA LYS A 144 21.03 7.81 2.27
C LYS A 144 20.47 7.57 0.87
N PRO A 145 20.62 8.51 -0.08
CA PRO A 145 20.16 8.35 -1.46
C PRO A 145 20.81 7.16 -2.18
N ASP A 146 21.67 6.43 -1.50
CA ASP A 146 22.29 5.21 -2.00
C ASP A 146 21.19 4.15 -2.20
N ALA A 147 20.67 4.14 -3.42
CA ALA A 147 19.49 3.40 -3.82
C ALA A 147 19.62 1.88 -3.62
N VAL A 148 20.84 1.36 -3.47
CA VAL A 148 21.11 -0.09 -3.42
C VAL A 148 20.58 -0.73 -2.15
N GLU A 149 20.92 -0.19 -0.98
CA GLU A 149 20.48 -0.75 0.31
C GLU A 149 18.97 -0.58 0.51
N ALA A 150 18.44 0.61 0.18
CA ALA A 150 17.02 0.88 0.23
C ALA A 150 16.24 -0.06 -0.71
N THR A 151 16.76 -0.29 -1.92
CA THR A 151 16.17 -1.23 -2.88
C THR A 151 16.18 -2.66 -2.34
N LEU A 152 17.29 -3.10 -1.75
CA LEU A 152 17.39 -4.44 -1.17
C LEU A 152 16.38 -4.65 -0.03
N LEU A 153 16.32 -3.71 0.91
CA LEU A 153 15.39 -3.79 2.05
C LEU A 153 13.93 -3.78 1.58
N LEU A 154 13.63 -2.93 0.63
CA LEU A 154 12.29 -2.85 0.04
C LEU A 154 11.92 -4.14 -0.69
N ALA A 155 12.83 -4.69 -1.52
CA ALA A 155 12.61 -5.92 -2.27
C ALA A 155 12.43 -7.12 -1.32
N ALA A 156 13.30 -7.26 -0.31
CA ALA A 156 13.21 -8.32 0.69
C ALA A 156 11.89 -8.23 1.47
N THR A 157 11.56 -7.05 1.99
CA THR A 157 10.31 -6.85 2.75
C THR A 157 9.07 -7.15 1.91
N ARG A 158 9.04 -6.71 0.65
CA ARG A 158 7.93 -7.00 -0.26
C ARG A 158 7.83 -8.48 -0.61
N GLY A 159 8.96 -9.13 -0.87
CA GLY A 159 9.00 -10.57 -1.12
C GLY A 159 8.43 -11.36 0.05
N LEU A 160 8.82 -11.04 1.28
CA LEU A 160 8.28 -11.66 2.49
C LEU A 160 6.80 -11.39 2.70
N LEU A 161 6.32 -10.17 2.42
CA LEU A 161 4.89 -9.85 2.49
C LEU A 161 4.08 -10.63 1.45
N LEU A 162 4.61 -10.77 0.23
CA LEU A 162 3.98 -11.58 -0.83
C LEU A 162 3.93 -13.06 -0.43
N ASP A 163 5.03 -13.59 0.06
CA ASP A 163 5.12 -14.98 0.51
C ASP A 163 4.12 -15.24 1.66
N LEU A 164 4.03 -14.35 2.63
CA LEU A 164 3.03 -14.45 3.70
C LEU A 164 1.59 -14.45 3.14
N CYS A 165 1.32 -13.63 2.13
CA CYS A 165 0.00 -13.61 1.49
C CYS A 165 -0.31 -14.89 0.74
N ALA A 166 0.70 -15.47 0.08
CA ALA A 166 0.57 -16.66 -0.76
C ALA A 166 0.46 -17.95 0.07
N THR A 167 1.32 -18.12 1.07
CA THR A 167 1.46 -19.37 1.82
C THR A 167 0.70 -19.38 3.15
N GLY A 168 0.57 -18.20 3.79
CA GLY A 168 0.07 -18.09 5.15
C GLY A 168 1.01 -18.60 6.23
N ASP A 169 2.20 -19.10 5.86
CA ASP A 169 3.22 -19.63 6.77
C ASP A 169 3.93 -18.53 7.55
N ARG A 170 3.23 -18.08 8.60
CA ARG A 170 3.66 -16.98 9.43
C ARG A 170 4.97 -17.28 10.15
N VAL A 171 5.15 -18.49 10.64
CA VAL A 171 6.35 -18.87 11.44
C VAL A 171 7.61 -18.76 10.58
N ARG A 172 7.59 -19.33 9.40
CA ARG A 172 8.72 -19.30 8.46
C ARG A 172 9.03 -17.88 8.00
N VAL A 173 8.00 -17.11 7.62
CA VAL A 173 8.19 -15.78 7.06
C VAL A 173 8.58 -14.74 8.15
N GLU A 174 8.07 -14.88 9.36
CA GLU A 174 8.52 -14.06 10.51
C GLU A 174 9.97 -14.39 10.89
N GLY A 175 10.38 -15.66 10.83
CA GLY A 175 11.77 -16.05 11.02
C GLY A 175 12.71 -15.43 9.98
N ALA A 176 12.29 -15.40 8.70
CA ALA A 176 13.05 -14.76 7.62
C ALA A 176 13.14 -13.24 7.79
N MET A 177 12.06 -12.60 8.27
CA MET A 177 12.08 -11.17 8.58
C MET A 177 13.03 -10.84 9.73
N GLU A 178 13.04 -11.68 10.76
CA GLU A 178 13.98 -11.53 11.89
C GLU A 178 15.43 -11.70 11.44
N ALA A 179 15.73 -12.68 10.59
CA ALA A 179 17.04 -12.84 10.00
C ALA A 179 17.49 -11.62 9.18
N LEU A 180 16.58 -11.01 8.43
CA LEU A 180 16.86 -9.75 7.72
C LEU A 180 17.20 -8.61 8.71
N ALA A 181 16.47 -8.48 9.80
CA ALA A 181 16.72 -7.46 10.80
C ALA A 181 18.09 -7.67 11.48
N GLN A 182 18.45 -8.91 11.82
CA GLN A 182 19.77 -9.26 12.38
C GLN A 182 20.91 -8.99 11.39
N PHE A 183 20.71 -9.27 10.10
CA PHE A 183 21.70 -8.93 9.07
C PHE A 183 21.96 -7.41 9.01
N VAL A 184 20.93 -6.61 9.11
CA VAL A 184 21.05 -5.14 9.15
C VAL A 184 21.80 -4.67 10.40
N GLU A 185 21.55 -5.27 11.56
CA GLU A 185 22.29 -4.97 12.81
C GLU A 185 23.79 -5.30 12.67
N TRP A 186 24.09 -6.50 12.19
CA TRP A 186 25.47 -6.93 11.97
C TRP A 186 26.23 -5.99 11.03
N ARG A 187 25.57 -5.59 9.93
CA ARG A 187 26.16 -4.67 8.94
C ARG A 187 26.41 -3.29 9.51
N ALA A 188 25.49 -2.76 10.30
CA ALA A 188 25.66 -1.47 10.98
C ALA A 188 26.86 -1.49 11.94
N ALA A 189 26.98 -2.53 12.79
CA ALA A 189 28.08 -2.69 13.72
C ALA A 189 29.46 -2.76 13.03
N LYS A 190 29.54 -3.35 11.83
CA LYS A 190 30.78 -3.35 11.05
C LYS A 190 31.16 -2.00 10.46
N ASN A 191 30.18 -1.18 10.11
CA ASN A 191 30.43 0.15 9.55
C ASN A 191 30.81 1.19 10.62
N ASP A 192 30.36 0.98 11.87
CA ASP A 192 30.72 1.87 13.01
C ASP A 192 32.10 1.56 13.59
N GLY A 193 32.70 0.39 13.24
CA GLY A 193 34.03 -0.04 13.70
C GLY A 193 35.15 0.11 12.67
N ALA A 194 34.84 0.69 11.49
CA ALA A 194 35.80 0.97 10.42
C ALA A 194 36.01 2.48 10.26
#